data_c290ba2d75367fdd411b2f93277fb1ea
#
_entry.id   c290ba2d75367fdd411b2f93277fb1ea
#
_cell.length_a   1.000
_cell.length_b   1.000
_cell.length_c   1.000
_cell.angle_alpha   90.00
_cell.angle_beta   90.00
_cell.angle_gamma   90.00
#
_symmetry.space_group_name_H-M   'P 1'
#
loop_
_entity.id
_entity.type
_entity.pdbx_description
1 polymer ?
#
loop_
_entity_poly.entity_id
_entity_poly.type
_entity_poly.pdbx_seq_one_letter_code
_entity_poly.pdbx_strand_id
1 'polypeptide(L)'
;MICTMVHQLTKNATIDELEKAGLGSYYTEHGVGIFPVDATGNPFTAAYFAVTGDVLANLSEDMAAEEKARATYEALINETNDEDIIGPLLFLRQREIIHFNRFKQLYDYYKKKNY
;
A
#
# COMPACT_ATOMS: atom_id res chain seq x y z
N MET A 1 -2.07 -9.18 -1.31
CA MET A 1 -2.63 -8.95 -2.66
C MET A 1 -1.66 -8.17 -3.55
N ILE A 2 -1.31 -6.91 -3.25
CA ILE A 2 -0.44 -6.10 -4.14
C ILE A 2 0.87 -6.81 -4.48
N CYS A 3 1.61 -7.31 -3.51
CA CYS A 3 2.85 -8.06 -3.78
C CYS A 3 2.62 -9.28 -4.67
N THR A 4 1.49 -9.97 -4.52
CA THR A 4 1.12 -11.11 -5.37
C THR A 4 0.83 -10.64 -6.81
N MET A 5 0.12 -9.52 -6.98
CA MET A 5 -0.14 -8.93 -8.31
C MET A 5 1.17 -8.53 -9.00
N VAL A 6 2.04 -7.81 -8.29
CA VAL A 6 3.36 -7.42 -8.81
C VAL A 6 4.18 -8.64 -9.20
N HIS A 7 4.21 -9.68 -8.34
CA HIS A 7 4.89 -10.93 -8.65
C HIS A 7 4.31 -11.61 -9.91
N GLN A 8 2.99 -11.69 -10.03
CA GLN A 8 2.33 -12.29 -11.19
C GLN A 8 2.67 -11.55 -12.50
N LEU A 9 2.69 -10.22 -12.45
CA LEU A 9 2.99 -9.38 -13.60
C LEU A 9 4.47 -9.43 -14.01
N THR A 10 5.39 -9.66 -13.09
CA THR A 10 6.84 -9.53 -13.31
C THR A 10 7.63 -10.83 -13.17
N LYS A 11 6.98 -11.96 -12.82
CA LYS A 11 7.64 -13.22 -12.49
C LYS A 11 8.57 -13.79 -13.59
N ASN A 12 8.39 -13.38 -14.84
CA ASN A 12 9.21 -13.81 -15.96
C ASN A 12 10.09 -12.68 -16.52
N ALA A 13 10.03 -11.48 -15.93
CA ALA A 13 10.83 -10.35 -16.37
C ALA A 13 12.28 -10.50 -15.89
N THR A 14 13.21 -10.11 -16.76
CA THR A 14 14.62 -9.98 -16.41
C THR A 14 14.90 -8.58 -15.84
N ILE A 15 16.03 -8.40 -15.18
CA ILE A 15 16.48 -7.08 -14.71
C ILE A 15 16.56 -6.08 -15.88
N ASP A 16 17.10 -6.50 -17.02
CA ASP A 16 17.20 -5.66 -18.22
C ASP A 16 15.82 -5.16 -18.70
N GLU A 17 14.79 -6.01 -18.64
CA GLU A 17 13.44 -5.62 -19.02
C GLU A 17 12.84 -4.64 -18.02
N LEU A 18 13.06 -4.84 -16.73
CA LEU A 18 12.60 -3.93 -15.68
C LEU A 18 13.32 -2.56 -15.79
N GLU A 19 14.63 -2.54 -16.05
CA GLU A 19 15.38 -1.30 -16.26
C GLU A 19 14.89 -0.54 -17.50
N LYS A 20 14.69 -1.22 -18.62
CA LYS A 20 14.13 -0.61 -19.84
C LYS A 20 12.72 -0.05 -19.65
N ALA A 21 11.92 -0.67 -18.77
CA ALA A 21 10.61 -0.17 -18.38
C ALA A 21 10.67 0.98 -17.35
N GLY A 22 11.86 1.38 -16.89
CA GLY A 22 12.04 2.42 -15.86
C GLY A 22 11.72 1.93 -14.44
N LEU A 23 11.65 0.62 -14.22
CA LEU A 23 11.26 0.02 -12.95
C LEU A 23 12.43 -0.54 -12.13
N GLY A 24 13.67 -0.43 -12.62
CA GLY A 24 14.86 -1.02 -11.98
C GLY A 24 15.07 -0.57 -10.52
N SER A 25 14.77 0.70 -10.20
CA SER A 25 14.90 1.25 -8.84
C SER A 25 13.96 0.61 -7.81
N TYR A 26 12.91 -0.11 -8.24
CA TYR A 26 11.96 -0.78 -7.35
C TYR A 26 12.29 -2.24 -7.06
N TYR A 27 13.43 -2.73 -7.57
CA TYR A 27 13.81 -4.13 -7.45
C TYR A 27 15.25 -4.29 -6.98
N THR A 28 15.48 -5.30 -6.16
CA THR A 28 16.82 -5.75 -5.76
C THR A 28 17.06 -7.16 -6.29
N GLU A 29 18.16 -7.36 -7.01
CA GLU A 29 18.61 -8.67 -7.45
C GLU A 29 19.49 -9.32 -6.39
N HIS A 30 19.20 -10.58 -6.07
CA HIS A 30 19.99 -11.40 -5.13
C HIS A 30 20.68 -12.59 -5.82
N GLY A 31 20.82 -12.57 -7.15
CA GLY A 31 21.43 -13.62 -7.97
C GLY A 31 20.56 -14.86 -8.21
N VAL A 32 19.53 -15.08 -7.41
CA VAL A 32 18.55 -16.18 -7.54
C VAL A 32 17.10 -15.71 -7.67
N GLY A 33 16.87 -14.40 -7.57
CA GLY A 33 15.56 -13.81 -7.68
C GLY A 33 15.60 -12.30 -7.55
N ILE A 34 14.50 -11.67 -7.97
CA ILE A 34 14.30 -10.23 -7.96
C ILE A 34 13.22 -9.92 -6.91
N PHE A 35 13.49 -8.98 -6.01
CA PHE A 35 12.59 -8.62 -4.91
C PHE A 35 12.24 -7.14 -4.95
N PRO A 36 10.95 -6.75 -4.74
CA PRO A 36 10.55 -5.36 -4.69
C PRO A 36 11.13 -4.63 -3.48
N VAL A 37 11.50 -3.37 -3.68
CA VAL A 37 11.92 -2.42 -2.66
C VAL A 37 11.16 -1.11 -2.85
N ASP A 38 11.26 -0.17 -1.90
CA ASP A 38 10.70 1.17 -2.14
C ASP A 38 11.53 1.95 -3.17
N ALA A 39 11.05 3.12 -3.61
CA ALA A 39 11.71 3.94 -4.63
C ALA A 39 13.11 4.43 -4.23
N THR A 40 13.46 4.36 -2.94
CA THR A 40 14.78 4.73 -2.40
C THR A 40 15.67 3.51 -2.12
N GLY A 41 15.19 2.31 -2.47
CA GLY A 41 15.92 1.05 -2.30
C GLY A 41 15.87 0.48 -0.88
N ASN A 42 15.01 0.99 0.00
CA ASN A 42 14.92 0.49 1.37
C ASN A 42 14.00 -0.74 1.46
N PRO A 43 14.41 -1.80 2.16
CA PRO A 43 13.54 -2.92 2.46
C PRO A 43 12.50 -2.54 3.53
N PHE A 44 11.43 -3.35 3.66
CA PHE A 44 10.50 -3.21 4.79
C PHE A 44 11.23 -3.39 6.12
N THR A 45 10.94 -2.50 7.07
CA THR A 45 11.45 -2.59 8.46
C THR A 45 10.44 -2.01 9.44
N ALA A 46 10.34 -2.61 10.64
CA ALA A 46 9.52 -2.09 11.74
C ALA A 46 9.99 -0.71 12.26
N ALA A 47 11.21 -0.27 11.91
CA ALA A 47 11.70 1.07 12.23
C ALA A 47 10.88 2.20 11.59
N TYR A 48 10.07 1.90 10.58
CA TYR A 48 9.16 2.86 9.94
C TYR A 48 7.82 3.02 10.64
N PHE A 49 7.54 2.25 11.68
CA PHE A 49 6.30 2.40 12.42
C PHE A 49 6.31 3.68 13.26
N ALA A 50 5.47 4.62 12.91
CA ALA A 50 5.28 5.88 13.61
C ALA A 50 4.13 5.76 14.61
N VAL A 51 4.42 5.24 15.80
CA VAL A 51 3.44 5.08 16.88
C VAL A 51 3.74 6.06 18.01
N THR A 52 2.73 6.81 18.44
CA THR A 52 2.78 7.67 19.63
C THR A 52 2.08 6.99 20.80
N GLY A 53 2.23 7.54 22.02
CA GLY A 53 1.44 7.10 23.17
C GLY A 53 0.00 7.64 23.21
N ASP A 54 -0.38 8.49 22.24
CA ASP A 54 -1.70 9.11 22.14
C ASP A 54 -2.59 8.31 21.17
N VAL A 55 -3.65 7.71 21.71
CA VAL A 55 -4.58 6.88 20.94
C VAL A 55 -5.37 7.69 19.89
N LEU A 56 -5.72 8.96 20.21
CA LEU A 56 -6.47 9.79 19.26
C LEU A 56 -5.58 10.28 18.12
N ALA A 57 -4.32 10.61 18.40
CA ALA A 57 -3.33 10.95 17.39
C ALA A 57 -3.10 9.76 16.44
N ASN A 58 -2.86 8.56 16.97
CA ASN A 58 -2.65 7.36 16.16
C ASN A 58 -3.88 7.05 15.28
N LEU A 59 -5.09 7.08 15.85
CA LEU A 59 -6.31 6.83 15.07
C LEU A 59 -6.58 7.89 14.00
N SER A 60 -6.18 9.15 14.23
CA SER A 60 -6.28 10.21 13.22
C SER A 60 -5.34 9.94 12.04
N GLU A 61 -4.12 9.49 12.32
CA GLU A 61 -3.16 9.08 11.28
C GLU A 61 -3.64 7.86 10.51
N ASP A 62 -4.17 6.84 11.21
CA ASP A 62 -4.74 5.65 10.58
C ASP A 62 -5.87 6.03 9.62
N MET A 63 -6.81 6.88 10.04
CA MET A 63 -7.88 7.37 9.16
C MET A 63 -7.34 8.11 7.94
N ALA A 64 -6.33 8.96 8.12
CA ALA A 64 -5.70 9.69 7.02
C ALA A 64 -4.95 8.73 6.06
N ALA A 65 -4.31 7.68 6.58
CA ALA A 65 -3.66 6.65 5.78
C ALA A 65 -4.66 5.88 4.90
N GLU A 66 -5.81 5.48 5.45
CA GLU A 66 -6.86 4.79 4.71
C GLU A 66 -7.44 5.66 3.57
N GLU A 67 -7.65 6.96 3.81
CA GLU A 67 -8.09 7.90 2.78
C GLU A 67 -7.05 8.08 1.66
N LYS A 68 -5.75 8.16 2.01
CA LYS A 68 -4.67 8.21 1.03
C LYS A 68 -4.59 6.93 0.21
N ALA A 69 -4.70 5.75 0.85
CA ALA A 69 -4.72 4.46 0.17
C ALA A 69 -5.92 4.35 -0.78
N ARG A 70 -7.12 4.73 -0.35
CA ARG A 70 -8.32 4.78 -1.19
C ARG A 70 -8.09 5.65 -2.43
N ALA A 71 -7.54 6.86 -2.26
CA ALA A 71 -7.26 7.76 -3.37
C ALA A 71 -6.18 7.19 -4.32
N THR A 72 -5.19 6.49 -3.78
CA THR A 72 -4.15 5.81 -4.59
C THR A 72 -4.76 4.71 -5.44
N TYR A 73 -5.64 3.86 -4.87
CA TYR A 73 -6.32 2.83 -5.65
C TYR A 73 -7.22 3.41 -6.73
N GLU A 74 -7.91 4.52 -6.45
CA GLU A 74 -8.70 5.23 -7.45
C GLU A 74 -7.83 5.73 -8.63
N ALA A 75 -6.67 6.32 -8.33
CA ALA A 75 -5.73 6.77 -9.34
C ALA A 75 -5.21 5.58 -10.19
N LEU A 76 -4.81 4.47 -9.55
CA LEU A 76 -4.34 3.28 -10.25
C LEU A 76 -5.40 2.64 -11.15
N ILE A 77 -6.66 2.62 -10.72
CA ILE A 77 -7.78 2.12 -11.53
C ILE A 77 -7.94 2.96 -12.81
N ASN A 78 -7.72 4.28 -12.71
CA ASN A 78 -7.84 5.18 -13.85
C ASN A 78 -6.68 5.07 -14.86
N GLU A 79 -5.56 4.46 -14.46
CA GLU A 79 -4.38 4.27 -15.32
C GLU A 79 -4.44 3.01 -16.19
N THR A 80 -5.44 2.15 -16.02
CA THR A 80 -5.52 0.87 -16.75
C THR A 80 -6.95 0.57 -17.21
N ASN A 81 -7.05 -0.19 -18.31
CA ASN A 81 -8.30 -0.77 -18.79
C ASN A 81 -8.32 -2.30 -18.62
N ASP A 82 -7.34 -2.88 -17.92
CA ASP A 82 -7.24 -4.31 -17.70
C ASP A 82 -8.13 -4.73 -16.53
N GLU A 83 -9.18 -5.49 -16.82
CA GLU A 83 -10.16 -5.94 -15.82
C GLU A 83 -9.54 -6.86 -14.75
N ASP A 84 -8.51 -7.63 -15.10
CA ASP A 84 -7.79 -8.50 -14.16
C ASP A 84 -6.98 -7.69 -13.13
N ILE A 85 -6.66 -6.43 -13.44
CA ILE A 85 -6.02 -5.48 -12.54
C ILE A 85 -7.08 -4.64 -11.81
N ILE A 86 -8.07 -4.13 -12.50
CA ILE A 86 -9.14 -3.28 -11.95
C ILE A 86 -9.91 -4.00 -10.84
N GLY A 87 -10.31 -5.26 -11.05
CA GLY A 87 -11.10 -6.02 -10.08
C GLY A 87 -10.46 -6.08 -8.69
N PRO A 88 -9.22 -6.56 -8.54
CA PRO A 88 -8.49 -6.56 -7.26
C PRO A 88 -8.30 -5.16 -6.65
N LEU A 89 -8.07 -4.13 -7.46
CA LEU A 89 -7.92 -2.74 -6.98
C LEU A 89 -9.24 -2.18 -6.44
N LEU A 90 -10.37 -2.46 -7.10
CA LEU A 90 -11.70 -2.10 -6.59
C LEU A 90 -11.99 -2.76 -5.24
N PHE A 91 -11.62 -4.02 -5.07
CA PHE A 91 -11.77 -4.73 -3.80
C PHE A 91 -10.92 -4.06 -2.70
N LEU A 92 -9.66 -3.74 -2.98
CA LEU A 92 -8.79 -3.06 -2.03
C LEU A 92 -9.34 -1.67 -1.68
N ARG A 93 -9.73 -0.87 -2.68
CA ARG A 93 -10.36 0.45 -2.46
C ARG A 93 -11.56 0.36 -1.51
N GLN A 94 -12.42 -0.64 -1.69
CA GLN A 94 -13.58 -0.85 -0.82
C GLN A 94 -13.17 -1.22 0.61
N ARG A 95 -12.08 -1.95 0.78
CA ARG A 95 -11.57 -2.29 2.11
C ARG A 95 -11.09 -1.06 2.88
N GLU A 96 -10.47 -0.08 2.21
CA GLU A 96 -10.02 1.15 2.87
C GLU A 96 -11.19 1.98 3.41
N ILE A 97 -12.33 1.99 2.73
CA ILE A 97 -13.56 2.60 3.25
C ILE A 97 -14.04 1.91 4.54
N ILE A 98 -13.97 0.58 4.58
CA ILE A 98 -14.34 -0.20 5.77
C ILE A 98 -13.36 0.07 6.92
N HIS A 99 -12.05 0.09 6.66
CA HIS A 99 -11.02 0.37 7.65
C HIS A 99 -11.18 1.78 8.22
N PHE A 100 -11.32 2.79 7.38
CA PHE A 100 -11.60 4.16 7.80
C PHE A 100 -12.77 4.24 8.79
N ASN A 101 -13.89 3.59 8.46
CA ASN A 101 -15.07 3.60 9.32
C ASN A 101 -14.82 2.91 10.67
N ARG A 102 -14.01 1.85 10.71
CA ARG A 102 -13.61 1.18 11.95
C ARG A 102 -12.73 2.05 12.82
N PHE A 103 -11.71 2.69 12.26
CA PHE A 103 -10.86 3.64 12.97
C PHE A 103 -11.66 4.84 13.47
N LYS A 104 -12.59 5.35 12.64
CA LYS A 104 -13.50 6.44 13.05
C LYS A 104 -14.39 6.05 14.24
N GLN A 105 -14.95 4.85 14.25
CA GLN A 105 -15.74 4.36 15.38
C GLN A 105 -14.92 4.30 16.67
N LEU A 106 -13.67 3.82 16.59
CA LEU A 106 -12.75 3.80 17.73
C LEU A 106 -12.35 5.22 18.17
N TYR A 107 -12.06 6.09 17.23
CA TYR A 107 -11.75 7.50 17.52
C TYR A 107 -12.90 8.18 18.29
N ASP A 108 -14.14 8.05 17.77
CA ASP A 108 -15.32 8.63 18.41
C ASP A 108 -15.57 8.03 19.80
N TYR A 109 -15.30 6.75 19.99
CA TYR A 109 -15.41 6.06 21.28
C TYR A 109 -14.42 6.61 22.32
N TYR A 110 -13.13 6.68 21.97
CA TYR A 110 -12.10 7.17 22.89
C TYR A 110 -12.24 8.66 23.15
N LYS A 111 -12.60 9.46 22.17
CA LYS A 111 -12.88 10.89 22.32
C LYS A 111 -14.01 11.15 23.33
N LYS A 112 -15.09 10.36 23.30
CA LYS A 112 -16.18 10.46 24.29
C LYS A 112 -15.76 10.08 25.71
N LYS A 113 -14.70 9.30 25.87
CA LYS A 113 -14.16 8.89 27.17
C LYS A 113 -13.13 9.86 27.75
N ASN A 114 -12.88 10.99 27.08
CA ASN A 114 -11.83 11.96 27.45
C ASN A 114 -10.43 11.32 27.56
N TYR A 115 -10.15 10.40 26.64
CA TYR A 115 -8.83 9.78 26.53
C TYR A 115 -7.91 10.71 25.78
#